data_efa353bba884289da156eeaadc523ba0
#
_entry.id   efa353bba884289da156eeaadc523ba0
#
_cell.length_a   1.000
_cell.length_b   1.000
_cell.length_c   1.000
_cell.angle_alpha   90.00
_cell.angle_beta   90.00
_cell.angle_gamma   90.00
#
_symmetry.space_group_name_H-M   'P 1'
#
loop_
_entity.id
_entity.type
_entity.pdbx_description
1 polymer ?
#
loop_
_entity_poly.entity_id
_entity_poly.type
_entity_poly.pdbx_seq_one_letter_code
_entity_poly.pdbx_strand_id
1 'polypeptide(L)'
;MNRTASAALVTALMVMPLSASAAESFYTASVGAEMWLASTKIDNTRRDDANAPNLYFTFEHGFPYLPNVGLRYTNLEADFASFDKIDYTFYYPLLNRELMKFDVGITLTQNANSDYRAPDARRYDFDQTTFNWYASAEITIPHTPFDVIGQFDFGNNSDLKSSDVMAGLQYHLPIRAGDLAFKAGYRVVDLEFTELAKQSTDVKQSFVFADGWFVGAQFSF
;
A
#
# COMPACT_ATOMS: atom_id res chain seq x y z
N MET A 1 -16.51 -25.26 6.96
CA MET A 1 -17.47 -24.17 7.31
C MET A 1 -17.25 -23.07 6.27
N ASN A 2 -18.31 -22.56 5.68
CA ASN A 2 -18.35 -21.89 4.38
C ASN A 2 -17.60 -20.55 4.35
N ARG A 3 -16.54 -20.47 3.54
CA ARG A 3 -15.84 -19.21 3.18
C ARG A 3 -16.30 -18.75 1.79
N THR A 4 -17.52 -18.25 1.67
CA THR A 4 -18.08 -17.71 0.41
C THR A 4 -18.80 -16.40 0.64
N ALA A 5 -18.09 -15.35 1.08
CA ALA A 5 -18.74 -14.05 1.26
C ALA A 5 -17.89 -12.82 0.81
N SER A 6 -16.75 -12.97 0.16
CA SER A 6 -15.89 -11.81 -0.15
C SER A 6 -15.80 -11.42 -1.63
N ALA A 7 -16.55 -12.03 -2.53
CA ALA A 7 -16.43 -11.79 -3.98
C ALA A 7 -17.39 -10.73 -4.55
N ALA A 8 -18.23 -10.08 -3.76
CA ALA A 8 -19.36 -9.28 -4.27
C ALA A 8 -19.12 -7.76 -4.35
N LEU A 9 -17.99 -7.22 -3.92
CA LEU A 9 -17.80 -5.75 -3.81
C LEU A 9 -17.02 -5.12 -4.97
N VAL A 10 -16.51 -5.86 -5.92
CA VAL A 10 -15.64 -5.34 -6.99
C VAL A 10 -16.40 -4.88 -8.25
N THR A 11 -17.67 -5.20 -8.41
CA THR A 11 -18.38 -5.03 -9.69
C THR A 11 -19.11 -3.69 -9.88
N ALA A 12 -19.12 -2.79 -8.90
CA ALA A 12 -19.96 -1.57 -8.93
C ALA A 12 -19.23 -0.28 -9.38
N LEU A 13 -17.94 -0.30 -9.67
CA LEU A 13 -17.14 0.92 -9.95
C LEU A 13 -16.87 1.20 -11.43
N MET A 14 -17.47 0.50 -12.37
CA MET A 14 -17.09 0.57 -13.79
C MET A 14 -18.07 1.30 -14.72
N VAL A 15 -18.94 2.17 -14.26
CA VAL A 15 -19.79 2.94 -15.17
C VAL A 15 -19.84 4.41 -14.75
N MET A 16 -18.79 5.16 -15.01
CA MET A 16 -18.87 6.60 -15.14
C MET A 16 -18.56 6.99 -16.58
N PRO A 17 -19.38 7.80 -17.27
CA PRO A 17 -19.06 8.29 -18.59
C PRO A 17 -17.90 9.30 -18.50
N LEU A 18 -16.73 8.90 -18.98
CA LEU A 18 -15.53 9.72 -19.12
C LEU A 18 -15.73 10.73 -20.25
N SER A 19 -16.24 11.92 -19.93
CA SER A 19 -16.18 13.07 -20.81
C SER A 19 -14.86 13.80 -20.56
N ALA A 20 -13.78 13.36 -21.20
CA ALA A 20 -12.50 14.07 -21.16
C ALA A 20 -12.61 15.36 -21.95
N SER A 21 -12.83 16.47 -21.29
CA SER A 21 -12.60 17.82 -21.79
C SER A 21 -11.19 18.24 -21.32
N ALA A 22 -10.32 18.64 -22.25
CA ALA A 22 -8.99 19.16 -21.95
C ALA A 22 -9.08 20.60 -21.38
N ALA A 23 -9.59 20.71 -20.18
CA ALA A 23 -9.36 21.80 -19.25
C ALA A 23 -8.44 21.23 -18.17
N GLU A 24 -7.49 22.02 -17.65
CA GLU A 24 -6.75 21.61 -16.44
C GLU A 24 -7.78 21.12 -15.42
N SER A 25 -7.82 19.81 -15.23
CA SER A 25 -8.86 19.23 -14.38
C SER A 25 -8.55 19.64 -12.95
N PHE A 26 -9.53 20.27 -12.33
CA PHE A 26 -9.44 20.71 -10.93
C PHE A 26 -9.22 19.50 -9.96
N TYR A 27 -9.40 18.32 -10.47
CA TYR A 27 -9.18 17.05 -9.76
C TYR A 27 -8.57 16.00 -10.69
N THR A 28 -7.86 15.07 -10.11
CA THR A 28 -7.33 13.87 -10.77
C THR A 28 -7.71 12.66 -9.91
N ALA A 29 -8.31 11.67 -10.53
CA ALA A 29 -8.56 10.39 -9.86
C ALA A 29 -7.72 9.31 -10.52
N SER A 30 -7.18 8.41 -9.71
CA SER A 30 -6.40 7.27 -10.19
C SER A 30 -6.88 5.98 -9.55
N VAL A 31 -6.89 4.93 -10.33
CA VAL A 31 -7.14 3.56 -9.86
C VAL A 31 -5.99 2.67 -10.29
N GLY A 32 -5.56 1.77 -9.45
CA GLY A 32 -4.46 0.88 -9.78
C GLY A 32 -4.58 -0.48 -9.12
N ALA A 33 -3.90 -1.44 -9.74
CA ALA A 33 -3.74 -2.78 -9.23
C ALA A 33 -2.29 -3.20 -9.37
N GLU A 34 -1.78 -3.87 -8.34
CA GLU A 34 -0.43 -4.39 -8.28
C GLU A 34 -0.45 -5.84 -7.77
N MET A 35 0.50 -6.62 -8.20
CA MET A 35 0.81 -7.92 -7.63
C MET A 35 2.17 -7.81 -6.93
N TRP A 36 2.17 -8.01 -5.64
CA TRP A 36 3.39 -8.07 -4.84
C TRP A 36 3.78 -9.52 -4.63
N LEU A 37 4.95 -9.89 -5.12
CA LEU A 37 5.57 -11.20 -4.99
C LEU A 37 6.41 -11.20 -3.70
N ALA A 38 5.73 -11.35 -2.58
CA ALA A 38 6.30 -11.21 -1.27
C ALA A 38 6.96 -12.51 -0.82
N SER A 39 8.07 -12.38 -0.09
CA SER A 39 8.70 -13.45 0.66
C SER A 39 8.67 -13.08 2.14
N THR A 40 8.15 -13.97 2.97
CA THR A 40 7.95 -13.70 4.39
C THR A 40 9.08 -14.20 5.24
N LYS A 41 9.42 -13.43 6.28
CA LYS A 41 10.33 -13.83 7.37
C LYS A 41 9.63 -13.63 8.71
N ILE A 42 9.72 -14.62 9.55
CA ILE A 42 9.22 -14.60 10.91
C ILE A 42 10.39 -14.82 11.84
N ASP A 43 10.60 -13.90 12.78
CA ASP A 43 11.71 -13.97 13.75
C ASP A 43 13.06 -14.30 13.09
N ASN A 44 13.40 -13.56 12.01
CA ASN A 44 14.62 -13.72 11.21
C ASN A 44 14.76 -15.03 10.41
N THR A 45 13.74 -15.87 10.39
CA THR A 45 13.72 -17.07 9.56
C THR A 45 12.82 -16.88 8.36
N ARG A 46 13.37 -17.02 7.13
CA ARG A 46 12.57 -17.02 5.90
C ARG A 46 11.64 -18.23 5.93
N ARG A 47 10.39 -18.01 5.60
CA ARG A 47 9.34 -19.05 5.66
C ARG A 47 8.86 -19.41 4.28
N ASP A 48 7.94 -18.64 3.73
CA ASP A 48 7.28 -18.93 2.47
C ASP A 48 7.08 -17.66 1.64
N ASP A 49 6.74 -17.87 0.39
CA ASP A 49 6.44 -16.82 -0.56
C ASP A 49 4.91 -16.69 -0.68
N ALA A 50 4.46 -15.46 -0.85
CA ALA A 50 3.05 -15.11 -1.03
C ALA A 50 2.87 -14.21 -2.23
N ASN A 51 1.78 -14.42 -2.96
CA ASN A 51 1.31 -13.48 -3.97
C ASN A 51 0.26 -12.57 -3.32
N ALA A 52 0.61 -11.32 -3.08
CA ALA A 52 -0.25 -10.35 -2.41
C ALA A 52 -0.84 -9.37 -3.42
N PRO A 53 -2.12 -9.53 -3.81
CA PRO A 53 -2.80 -8.54 -4.62
C PRO A 53 -2.98 -7.24 -3.84
N ASN A 54 -2.80 -6.13 -4.55
CA ASN A 54 -2.89 -4.78 -4.03
C ASN A 54 -3.78 -3.96 -4.97
N LEU A 55 -4.81 -3.33 -4.42
CA LEU A 55 -5.71 -2.44 -5.13
C LEU A 55 -5.65 -1.07 -4.48
N TYR A 56 -5.60 -0.01 -5.28
CA TYR A 56 -5.60 1.33 -4.73
C TYR A 56 -6.36 2.34 -5.58
N PHE A 57 -6.80 3.38 -4.91
CA PHE A 57 -7.47 4.53 -5.47
C PHE A 57 -6.85 5.79 -4.86
N THR A 58 -6.63 6.83 -5.68
CA THR A 58 -6.26 8.16 -5.20
C THR A 58 -7.18 9.22 -5.80
N PHE A 59 -7.43 10.26 -5.01
CA PHE A 59 -8.18 11.42 -5.44
C PHE A 59 -7.42 12.69 -5.02
N GLU A 60 -6.95 13.42 -6.00
CA GLU A 60 -6.22 14.67 -5.86
C GLU A 60 -7.09 15.82 -6.33
N HIS A 61 -6.98 16.97 -5.68
CA HIS A 61 -7.81 18.13 -6.00
C HIS A 61 -7.15 19.46 -5.66
N GLY A 62 -7.63 20.54 -6.28
CA GLY A 62 -7.14 21.89 -6.06
C GLY A 62 -7.81 22.65 -4.90
N PHE A 63 -8.65 22.04 -4.06
CA PHE A 63 -9.28 22.74 -2.94
C PHE A 63 -8.23 23.11 -1.88
N PRO A 64 -8.14 24.38 -1.48
CA PRO A 64 -7.22 24.79 -0.43
C PRO A 64 -7.63 24.16 0.90
N TYR A 65 -6.65 23.80 1.73
CA TYR A 65 -6.80 23.28 3.09
C TYR A 65 -7.46 21.89 3.22
N LEU A 66 -7.90 21.27 2.13
CA LEU A 66 -8.35 19.89 2.16
C LEU A 66 -7.21 18.95 1.71
N PRO A 67 -6.98 17.83 2.40
CA PRO A 67 -5.99 16.86 1.97
C PRO A 67 -6.50 16.07 0.77
N ASN A 68 -5.60 15.66 -0.10
CA ASN A 68 -5.83 14.59 -1.05
C ASN A 68 -6.08 13.27 -0.31
N VAL A 69 -6.75 12.34 -0.96
CA VAL A 69 -7.15 11.07 -0.34
C VAL A 69 -6.63 9.89 -1.13
N GLY A 70 -6.07 8.93 -0.41
CA GLY A 70 -5.68 7.62 -0.93
C GLY A 70 -6.39 6.51 -0.18
N LEU A 71 -6.74 5.45 -0.89
CA LEU A 71 -7.23 4.19 -0.33
C LEU A 71 -6.42 3.06 -0.95
N ARG A 72 -5.86 2.19 -0.14
CA ARG A 72 -5.15 0.99 -0.59
C ARG A 72 -5.62 -0.22 0.18
N TYR A 73 -5.87 -1.30 -0.54
CA TYR A 73 -6.13 -2.62 0.03
C TYR A 73 -5.02 -3.57 -0.39
N THR A 74 -4.41 -4.26 0.56
CA THR A 74 -3.41 -5.30 0.34
C THR A 74 -3.88 -6.56 1.06
N ASN A 75 -3.92 -7.69 0.37
CA ASN A 75 -4.17 -9.00 0.97
C ASN A 75 -2.86 -9.81 0.90
N LEU A 76 -2.31 -10.17 2.05
CA LEU A 76 -1.16 -11.07 2.15
C LEU A 76 -1.63 -12.39 2.73
N GLU A 77 -1.45 -13.49 1.99
CA GLU A 77 -1.76 -14.84 2.45
C GLU A 77 -0.49 -15.71 2.36
N ALA A 78 0.15 -15.94 3.50
CA ALA A 78 1.27 -16.84 3.66
C ALA A 78 0.99 -17.84 4.81
N ASP A 79 1.69 -18.98 4.86
CA ASP A 79 1.40 -20.04 5.83
C ASP A 79 1.64 -19.63 7.29
N PHE A 80 2.54 -18.69 7.53
CA PHE A 80 2.96 -18.22 8.87
C PHE A 80 2.47 -16.82 9.21
N ALA A 81 2.06 -16.03 8.21
CA ALA A 81 1.46 -14.73 8.42
C ALA A 81 0.47 -14.42 7.31
N SER A 82 -0.75 -14.08 7.67
CA SER A 82 -1.75 -13.59 6.72
C SER A 82 -2.47 -12.40 7.32
N PHE A 83 -2.82 -11.43 6.48
CA PHE A 83 -3.61 -10.26 6.88
C PHE A 83 -4.20 -9.52 5.69
N ASP A 84 -5.30 -8.85 5.95
CA ASP A 84 -5.85 -7.80 5.11
C ASP A 84 -5.41 -6.45 5.66
N LYS A 85 -4.77 -5.63 4.85
CA LYS A 85 -4.31 -4.29 5.20
C LYS A 85 -5.08 -3.26 4.38
N ILE A 86 -5.78 -2.36 5.06
CA ILE A 86 -6.50 -1.25 4.44
C ILE A 86 -5.87 0.05 4.92
N ASP A 87 -5.33 0.83 3.98
CA ASP A 87 -4.72 2.12 4.24
C ASP A 87 -5.65 3.25 3.79
N TYR A 88 -5.97 4.16 4.69
CA TYR A 88 -6.66 5.42 4.43
C TYR A 88 -5.64 6.55 4.56
N THR A 89 -5.16 7.08 3.44
CA THR A 89 -4.11 8.10 3.40
C THR A 89 -4.70 9.47 3.15
N PHE A 90 -4.27 10.45 3.94
CA PHE A 90 -4.59 11.88 3.80
C PHE A 90 -3.29 12.64 3.63
N TYR A 91 -3.09 13.32 2.49
CA TYR A 91 -1.80 13.90 2.15
C TYR A 91 -1.92 15.25 1.45
N TYR A 92 -0.85 16.02 1.54
CA TYR A 92 -0.69 17.30 0.86
C TYR A 92 0.56 17.29 -0.02
N PRO A 93 0.50 17.92 -1.20
CA PRO A 93 1.69 18.14 -2.01
C PRO A 93 2.59 19.17 -1.31
N LEU A 94 3.74 18.71 -0.79
CA LEU A 94 4.77 19.58 -0.21
C LEU A 94 5.61 20.22 -1.30
N LEU A 95 5.86 19.49 -2.37
CA LEU A 95 6.56 19.96 -3.55
C LEU A 95 5.86 19.41 -4.79
N ASN A 96 5.48 20.32 -5.70
CA ASN A 96 4.93 19.96 -6.99
C ASN A 96 5.63 20.78 -8.07
N ARG A 97 6.62 20.18 -8.72
CA ARG A 97 7.42 20.76 -9.80
C ARG A 97 7.46 19.82 -10.98
N GLU A 98 7.80 20.36 -12.15
CA GLU A 98 7.85 19.62 -13.43
C GLU A 98 8.60 18.28 -13.35
N LEU A 99 9.72 18.23 -12.62
CA LEU A 99 10.55 17.03 -12.52
C LEU A 99 10.44 16.30 -11.16
N MET A 100 9.66 16.82 -10.22
CA MET A 100 9.56 16.20 -8.90
C MET A 100 8.26 16.56 -8.20
N LYS A 101 7.55 15.55 -7.76
CA LYS A 101 6.44 15.65 -6.81
C LYS A 101 6.87 15.02 -5.50
N PHE A 102 6.51 15.65 -4.39
CA PHE A 102 6.75 15.12 -3.06
C PHE A 102 5.56 15.44 -2.18
N ASP A 103 4.94 14.39 -1.66
CA ASP A 103 3.76 14.49 -0.82
C ASP A 103 4.08 14.03 0.59
N VAL A 104 3.40 14.62 1.57
CA VAL A 104 3.48 14.25 2.98
C VAL A 104 2.09 14.19 3.60
N GLY A 105 1.93 13.32 4.56
CA GLY A 105 0.63 13.15 5.19
C GLY A 105 0.61 12.13 6.31
N ILE A 106 -0.56 11.55 6.48
CA ILE A 106 -0.82 10.50 7.46
C ILE A 106 -1.58 9.36 6.80
N THR A 107 -1.34 8.15 7.28
CA THR A 107 -2.11 6.96 6.92
C THR A 107 -2.72 6.34 8.18
N LEU A 108 -4.02 6.11 8.15
CA LEU A 108 -4.69 5.23 9.10
C LEU A 108 -4.72 3.83 8.48
N THR A 109 -3.96 2.91 9.06
CA THR A 109 -3.88 1.53 8.60
C THR A 109 -4.74 0.65 9.47
N GLN A 110 -5.68 -0.06 8.87
CA GLN A 110 -6.47 -1.09 9.51
C GLN A 110 -5.95 -2.46 9.07
N ASN A 111 -5.42 -3.23 10.02
CA ASN A 111 -5.13 -4.65 9.83
C ASN A 111 -6.35 -5.45 10.30
N ALA A 112 -6.77 -6.41 9.49
CA ALA A 112 -7.92 -7.27 9.74
C ALA A 112 -7.65 -8.70 9.24
N ASN A 113 -8.42 -9.67 9.71
CA ASN A 113 -8.28 -11.08 9.36
C ASN A 113 -6.85 -11.59 9.52
N SER A 114 -6.14 -11.04 10.48
CA SER A 114 -4.74 -11.33 10.70
C SER A 114 -4.55 -12.68 11.40
N ASP A 115 -3.53 -13.40 10.99
CA ASP A 115 -3.12 -14.68 11.59
C ASP A 115 -1.58 -14.73 11.57
N TYR A 116 -0.99 -14.76 12.74
CA TYR A 116 0.42 -14.94 12.95
C TYR A 116 0.68 -16.28 13.65
N ARG A 117 1.49 -17.12 13.04
CA ARG A 117 1.89 -18.40 13.60
C ARG A 117 3.29 -18.32 14.20
N ALA A 118 3.35 -18.35 15.52
CA ALA A 118 4.61 -18.33 16.25
C ALA A 118 5.42 -19.65 16.08
N PRO A 119 6.73 -19.64 16.40
CA PRO A 119 7.58 -20.84 16.32
C PRO A 119 7.09 -22.02 17.17
N ASP A 120 6.35 -21.77 18.26
CA ASP A 120 5.72 -22.78 19.12
C ASP A 120 4.38 -23.32 18.57
N ALA A 121 4.04 -22.97 17.32
CA ALA A 121 2.83 -23.32 16.60
C ALA A 121 1.53 -22.68 17.15
N ARG A 122 1.60 -21.80 18.11
CA ARG A 122 0.46 -20.98 18.54
C ARG A 122 0.12 -19.96 17.47
N ARG A 123 -1.17 -19.60 17.40
CA ARG A 123 -1.68 -18.58 16.49
C ARG A 123 -2.16 -17.37 17.28
N TYR A 124 -1.87 -16.20 16.76
CA TYR A 124 -2.25 -14.91 17.33
C TYR A 124 -2.87 -14.06 16.24
N ASP A 125 -3.85 -13.25 16.58
CA ASP A 125 -4.34 -12.16 15.73
C ASP A 125 -3.67 -10.84 16.13
N PHE A 126 -3.58 -9.91 15.18
CA PHE A 126 -3.11 -8.54 15.38
C PHE A 126 -4.04 -7.54 14.70
N ASP A 127 -5.32 -7.84 14.69
CA ASP A 127 -6.35 -6.95 14.14
C ASP A 127 -6.38 -5.65 14.93
N GLN A 128 -5.94 -4.56 14.29
CA GLN A 128 -5.92 -3.24 14.91
C GLN A 128 -5.84 -2.12 13.90
N THR A 129 -6.15 -0.91 14.35
CA THR A 129 -5.95 0.31 13.57
C THR A 129 -4.73 1.05 14.11
N THR A 130 -3.82 1.40 13.21
CA THR A 130 -2.59 2.14 13.52
C THR A 130 -2.54 3.47 12.79
N PHE A 131 -1.80 4.41 13.37
CA PHE A 131 -1.49 5.70 12.78
C PHE A 131 -0.06 5.67 12.25
N ASN A 132 0.12 6.07 10.99
CA ASN A 132 1.42 6.13 10.32
C ASN A 132 1.66 7.53 9.72
N TRP A 133 2.90 7.95 9.70
CA TRP A 133 3.36 9.06 8.87
C TRP A 133 3.51 8.58 7.43
N TYR A 134 3.09 9.41 6.50
CA TYR A 134 3.13 9.13 5.06
C TYR A 134 4.07 10.10 4.36
N ALA A 135 4.84 9.58 3.42
CA ALA A 135 5.56 10.37 2.43
C ALA A 135 5.61 9.64 1.10
N SER A 136 5.49 10.36 -0.02
CA SER A 136 5.73 9.83 -1.36
C SER A 136 6.55 10.78 -2.20
N ALA A 137 7.28 10.22 -3.15
CA ALA A 137 8.06 10.95 -4.12
C ALA A 137 7.89 10.36 -5.52
N GLU A 138 7.78 11.24 -6.52
CA GLU A 138 7.82 10.91 -7.94
C GLU A 138 8.85 11.84 -8.59
N ILE A 139 9.86 11.27 -9.23
CA ILE A 139 10.96 12.00 -9.85
C ILE A 139 11.00 11.64 -11.33
N THR A 140 10.65 12.58 -12.19
CA THR A 140 10.63 12.41 -13.64
C THR A 140 12.04 12.38 -14.19
N ILE A 141 12.35 11.35 -14.98
CA ILE A 141 13.61 11.26 -15.70
C ILE A 141 13.50 12.10 -16.97
N PRO A 142 14.25 13.22 -17.09
CA PRO A 142 14.09 14.16 -18.20
C PRO A 142 14.17 13.49 -19.56
N HIS A 143 13.29 13.89 -20.47
CA HIS A 143 13.21 13.40 -21.85
C HIS A 143 12.88 11.90 -22.00
N THR A 144 12.29 11.30 -20.97
CA THR A 144 11.82 9.91 -20.99
C THR A 144 10.39 9.81 -20.45
N PRO A 145 9.64 8.75 -20.74
CA PRO A 145 8.34 8.48 -20.13
C PRO A 145 8.46 7.77 -18.77
N PHE A 146 9.61 7.84 -18.10
CA PHE A 146 9.85 7.14 -16.85
C PHE A 146 9.97 8.09 -15.67
N ASP A 147 9.37 7.65 -14.55
CA ASP A 147 9.57 8.24 -13.24
C ASP A 147 10.20 7.22 -12.29
N VAL A 148 11.01 7.72 -11.38
CA VAL A 148 11.39 6.99 -10.17
C VAL A 148 10.34 7.28 -9.12
N ILE A 149 9.76 6.25 -8.56
CA ILE A 149 8.71 6.36 -7.54
C ILE A 149 9.17 5.80 -6.21
N GLY A 150 8.72 6.41 -5.14
CA GLY A 150 8.91 5.95 -3.78
C GLY A 150 7.74 6.29 -2.89
N GLN A 151 7.41 5.41 -1.95
CA GLN A 151 6.43 5.66 -0.91
C GLN A 151 6.92 5.08 0.40
N PHE A 152 6.57 5.75 1.48
CA PHE A 152 7.00 5.42 2.81
C PHE A 152 5.89 5.69 3.81
N ASP A 153 5.44 4.65 4.50
CA ASP A 153 4.54 4.72 5.64
C ASP A 153 5.26 4.18 6.86
N PHE A 154 5.19 4.92 7.98
CA PHE A 154 5.91 4.50 9.17
C PHE A 154 5.16 4.94 10.43
N GLY A 155 4.94 4.00 11.34
CA GLY A 155 4.23 4.20 12.58
C GLY A 155 4.92 3.57 13.77
N ASN A 156 4.75 4.21 14.93
CA ASN A 156 5.18 3.69 16.21
C ASN A 156 4.02 3.82 17.19
N ASN A 157 3.17 2.83 17.19
CA ASN A 157 2.03 2.74 18.10
C ASN A 157 2.44 1.88 19.31
N SER A 158 1.66 1.92 20.42
CA SER A 158 2.04 1.29 21.68
C SER A 158 2.38 -0.19 21.56
N ASP A 159 1.69 -0.91 20.67
CA ASP A 159 1.76 -2.37 20.57
C ASP A 159 2.31 -2.85 19.23
N LEU A 160 2.34 -1.97 18.22
CA LEU A 160 2.81 -2.27 16.89
C LEU A 160 3.64 -1.11 16.32
N LYS A 161 4.89 -1.37 16.02
CA LYS A 161 5.67 -0.54 15.10
C LYS A 161 5.52 -1.10 13.71
N SER A 162 5.29 -0.24 12.73
CA SER A 162 5.10 -0.62 11.34
C SER A 162 5.91 0.25 10.41
N SER A 163 6.50 -0.35 9.39
CA SER A 163 6.99 0.36 8.24
C SER A 163 6.55 -0.34 6.96
N ASP A 164 6.16 0.45 5.95
CA ASP A 164 5.81 -0.01 4.62
C ASP A 164 6.52 0.90 3.62
N VAL A 165 7.51 0.37 2.96
CA VAL A 165 8.37 1.11 2.05
C VAL A 165 8.33 0.48 0.68
N MET A 166 8.08 1.29 -0.35
CA MET A 166 8.21 0.86 -1.72
C MET A 166 9.04 1.84 -2.53
N ALA A 167 9.82 1.30 -3.48
CA ALA A 167 10.57 2.08 -4.45
C ALA A 167 10.58 1.35 -5.80
N GLY A 168 10.53 2.11 -6.89
CA GLY A 168 10.45 1.51 -8.21
C GLY A 168 10.53 2.50 -9.34
N LEU A 169 10.16 2.01 -10.51
CA LEU A 169 10.02 2.79 -11.73
C LEU A 169 8.56 2.74 -12.18
N GLN A 170 8.13 3.83 -12.78
CA GLN A 170 6.84 3.98 -13.43
C GLN A 170 7.05 4.41 -14.87
N TYR A 171 6.34 3.78 -15.80
CA TYR A 171 6.34 4.11 -17.22
C TYR A 171 4.97 4.67 -17.61
N HIS A 172 4.94 5.87 -18.15
CA HIS A 172 3.73 6.56 -18.59
C HIS A 172 3.40 6.30 -20.04
N LEU A 173 2.16 5.93 -20.30
CA LEU A 173 1.58 5.78 -21.63
C LEU A 173 0.32 6.66 -21.73
N PRO A 174 0.45 7.90 -22.21
CA PRO A 174 -0.70 8.79 -22.38
C PRO A 174 -1.65 8.23 -23.43
N ILE A 175 -2.92 8.12 -23.07
CA ILE A 175 -4.00 7.67 -23.95
C ILE A 175 -5.11 8.73 -24.01
N ARG A 176 -6.05 8.61 -24.95
CA ARG A 176 -7.11 9.63 -25.13
C ARG A 176 -7.99 9.84 -23.88
N ALA A 177 -8.13 8.82 -23.05
CA ALA A 177 -9.01 8.84 -21.88
C ALA A 177 -8.30 9.22 -20.58
N GLY A 178 -6.98 9.41 -20.59
CA GLY A 178 -6.19 9.69 -19.41
C GLY A 178 -4.76 9.20 -19.56
N ASP A 179 -4.12 8.87 -18.46
CA ASP A 179 -2.76 8.31 -18.43
C ASP A 179 -2.77 6.89 -17.88
N LEU A 180 -2.17 5.96 -18.63
CA LEU A 180 -1.94 4.59 -18.19
C LEU A 180 -0.48 4.46 -17.76
N ALA A 181 -0.23 4.13 -16.50
CA ALA A 181 1.10 3.94 -15.97
C ALA A 181 1.34 2.47 -15.61
N PHE A 182 2.50 1.94 -15.98
CA PHE A 182 2.99 0.63 -15.56
C PHE A 182 4.06 0.80 -14.51
N LYS A 183 3.95 0.07 -13.41
CA LYS A 183 4.84 0.17 -12.27
C LYS A 183 5.57 -1.14 -12.02
N ALA A 184 6.83 -1.06 -11.64
CA ALA A 184 7.60 -2.19 -11.14
C ALA A 184 8.62 -1.71 -10.12
N GLY A 185 8.82 -2.49 -9.07
CA GLY A 185 9.74 -2.09 -8.01
C GLY A 185 9.83 -3.12 -6.89
N TYR A 186 10.31 -2.68 -5.76
CA TYR A 186 10.48 -3.48 -4.58
C TYR A 186 9.73 -2.87 -3.40
N ARG A 187 9.03 -3.70 -2.62
CA ARG A 187 8.28 -3.31 -1.43
C ARG A 187 8.72 -4.12 -0.23
N VAL A 188 8.78 -3.46 0.91
CA VAL A 188 9.12 -4.05 2.20
C VAL A 188 8.06 -3.63 3.20
N VAL A 189 7.48 -4.60 3.90
CA VAL A 189 6.59 -4.38 5.04
C VAL A 189 7.24 -5.02 6.27
N ASP A 190 7.43 -4.23 7.31
CA ASP A 190 7.99 -4.67 8.59
C ASP A 190 7.01 -4.35 9.72
N LEU A 191 6.60 -5.37 10.44
CA LEU A 191 5.67 -5.29 11.57
C LEU A 191 6.37 -5.87 12.82
N GLU A 192 6.58 -5.02 13.81
CA GLU A 192 7.19 -5.37 15.10
C GLU A 192 6.15 -5.31 16.21
N PHE A 193 5.82 -6.44 16.81
CA PHE A 193 4.80 -6.56 17.85
C PHE A 193 5.46 -6.65 19.23
N THR A 194 5.13 -5.72 20.13
CA THR A 194 5.63 -5.69 21.51
C THR A 194 4.76 -6.48 22.47
N GLU A 195 3.45 -6.55 22.25
CA GLU A 195 2.49 -7.20 23.15
C GLU A 195 2.26 -8.69 22.84
N LEU A 196 2.32 -9.11 21.58
CA LEU A 196 2.20 -10.54 21.21
C LEU A 196 3.31 -11.38 21.86
N ALA A 197 4.49 -10.82 21.99
CA ALA A 197 5.63 -11.45 22.64
C ALA A 197 5.43 -11.63 24.16
N LYS A 198 4.63 -10.81 24.82
CA LYS A 198 4.38 -10.92 26.27
C LYS A 198 3.49 -12.11 26.64
N GLN A 199 2.77 -12.68 25.68
CA GLN A 199 1.95 -13.88 25.88
C GLN A 199 2.77 -15.19 25.85
N SER A 200 4.01 -15.11 25.37
CA SER A 200 4.97 -16.23 25.39
C SER A 200 6.15 -15.86 26.28
N THR A 201 6.45 -16.69 27.27
CA THR A 201 7.46 -16.43 28.31
C THR A 201 8.90 -16.35 27.78
N ASP A 202 9.15 -16.76 26.54
CA ASP A 202 10.50 -16.90 25.98
C ASP A 202 10.81 -15.93 24.80
N VAL A 203 9.85 -15.20 24.27
CA VAL A 203 10.04 -14.29 23.13
C VAL A 203 9.70 -12.86 23.55
N LYS A 204 10.70 -11.98 23.56
CA LYS A 204 10.51 -10.57 23.96
C LYS A 204 9.90 -9.69 22.86
N GLN A 205 9.90 -10.16 21.61
CA GLN A 205 9.50 -9.37 20.45
C GLN A 205 9.22 -10.31 19.27
N SER A 206 8.13 -10.09 18.57
CA SER A 206 7.77 -10.86 17.36
C SER A 206 7.80 -9.94 16.15
N PHE A 207 8.33 -10.45 15.04
CA PHE A 207 8.46 -9.72 13.79
C PHE A 207 7.77 -10.47 12.67
N VAL A 208 7.01 -9.73 11.88
CA VAL A 208 6.56 -10.16 10.54
C VAL A 208 7.22 -9.22 9.53
N PHE A 209 8.11 -9.76 8.75
CA PHE A 209 8.81 -9.05 7.69
C PHE A 209 8.46 -9.67 6.35
N ALA A 210 7.95 -8.88 5.43
CA ALA A 210 7.64 -9.30 4.08
C ALA A 210 8.36 -8.39 3.07
N ASP A 211 9.09 -8.96 2.15
CA ASP A 211 9.83 -8.22 1.15
C ASP A 211 9.73 -8.87 -0.23
N GLY A 212 9.67 -8.07 -1.29
CA GLY A 212 9.59 -8.64 -2.63
C GLY A 212 9.34 -7.64 -3.73
N TRP A 213 9.41 -8.14 -4.96
CA TRP A 213 9.13 -7.36 -6.16
C TRP A 213 7.63 -7.15 -6.34
N PHE A 214 7.24 -5.99 -6.83
CA PHE A 214 5.89 -5.74 -7.28
C PHE A 214 5.86 -5.32 -8.75
N VAL A 215 4.77 -5.65 -9.41
CA VAL A 215 4.43 -5.17 -10.74
C VAL A 215 2.97 -4.76 -10.76
N GLY A 216 2.62 -3.72 -11.50
CA GLY A 216 1.24 -3.25 -11.55
C GLY A 216 0.97 -2.24 -12.64
N ALA A 217 -0.27 -1.78 -12.67
CA ALA A 217 -0.73 -0.74 -13.56
C ALA A 217 -1.67 0.23 -12.83
N GLN A 218 -1.66 1.47 -13.26
CA GLN A 218 -2.52 2.56 -12.77
C GLN A 218 -3.13 3.26 -13.96
N PHE A 219 -4.37 3.66 -13.81
CA PHE A 219 -5.04 4.55 -14.75
C PHE A 219 -5.47 5.83 -14.04
N SER A 220 -5.07 6.97 -14.58
CA SER A 220 -5.37 8.32 -14.07
C SER A 220 -6.25 9.08 -15.06
N PHE A 221 -7.30 9.77 -14.56
CA PHE A 221 -8.30 10.47 -15.37
C PHE A 221 -8.84 11.72 -14.68
#